data_e16c757e35939889217a62f2dd97bf1e
#
_entry.id   e16c757e35939889217a62f2dd97bf1e
#
_cell.length_a   1.000
_cell.length_b   1.000
_cell.length_c   1.000
_cell.angle_alpha   90.00
_cell.angle_beta   90.00
_cell.angle_gamma   90.00
#
_symmetry.space_group_name_H-M   'P 1'
#
loop_
_entity.id
_entity.type
_entity.pdbx_description
1 polymer ?
#
loop_
_entity_poly.entity_id
_entity_poly.type
_entity_poly.pdbx_seq_one_letter_code
_entity_poly.pdbx_strand_id
1 'polypeptide(L)'
;IKKQVIVTDEPELIHAEEGIAPDVEIHHRNELDAIQRQLRDISGVTALIYVQTCASEKRRRRKRNAYPDPAERLFINTDICEGCGDCSKQSNCLSVEPVETELGTKRQINQSTCNKDFTCVEGFCPSFVTVHTRDMKRPEKFVGFPTGWPEKPIIPSLENTPSRIMVGGVGGTGVVTLGALLGMAAHLEGKATRVMDMAGLAQKGGTVYSYVQLASDDEQISATKIPAGQCDILIGADAIVAGSKAALSRLRDEAVVIVNEDASPTLSFIESRDWYAPITDLITRLKGRVHHGKLVTLPAARIATQVLGDSIYTNQILLGMA
;
A
#
# COMPACT_ATOMS: atom_id res chain seq x y z
N ILE A 1 6.83 38.24 -0.90
CA ILE A 1 5.68 37.50 -1.43
C ILE A 1 4.60 38.50 -1.80
N LYS A 2 4.05 38.41 -3.02
CA LYS A 2 3.04 39.33 -3.52
C LYS A 2 1.64 38.99 -3.05
N LYS A 3 1.32 37.71 -2.97
CA LYS A 3 0.06 37.20 -2.44
C LYS A 3 0.28 35.89 -1.73
N GLN A 4 -0.40 35.70 -0.60
CA GLN A 4 -0.46 34.44 0.15
C GLN A 4 -1.92 34.00 0.28
N VAL A 5 -2.16 32.71 0.13
CA VAL A 5 -3.49 32.11 0.25
C VAL A 5 -3.39 30.80 1.01
N ILE A 6 -4.33 30.53 1.89
CA ILE A 6 -4.50 29.24 2.55
C ILE A 6 -5.66 28.51 1.89
N VAL A 7 -5.46 27.24 1.56
CA VAL A 7 -6.52 26.36 1.04
C VAL A 7 -6.62 25.14 1.97
N THR A 8 -7.81 24.83 2.43
CA THR A 8 -8.02 23.77 3.44
C THR A 8 -9.36 23.05 3.22
N ASP A 9 -9.52 21.87 3.78
CA ASP A 9 -10.80 21.16 3.85
C ASP A 9 -11.66 21.60 5.06
N GLU A 10 -11.10 22.38 6.00
CA GLU A 10 -11.75 22.84 7.23
C GLU A 10 -11.45 24.35 7.45
N PRO A 11 -12.00 25.27 6.63
CA PRO A 11 -11.73 26.72 6.74
C PRO A 11 -12.02 27.30 8.13
N GLU A 12 -13.04 26.80 8.80
CA GLU A 12 -13.49 27.29 10.11
C GLU A 12 -12.38 27.08 11.19
N LEU A 13 -11.64 25.96 11.11
CA LEU A 13 -10.56 25.68 12.04
C LEU A 13 -9.39 26.68 11.84
N ILE A 14 -9.11 27.02 10.60
CA ILE A 14 -8.04 27.96 10.28
C ILE A 14 -8.43 29.39 10.67
N HIS A 15 -9.69 29.80 10.49
CA HIS A 15 -10.18 31.10 10.92
C HIS A 15 -10.14 31.31 12.44
N ALA A 16 -10.20 30.21 13.22
CA ALA A 16 -10.11 30.25 14.66
C ALA A 16 -8.67 30.33 15.21
N GLU A 17 -7.65 30.16 14.36
CA GLU A 17 -6.24 30.19 14.76
C GLU A 17 -5.74 31.63 14.88
N GLU A 18 -5.01 31.92 15.95
CA GLU A 18 -4.34 33.18 16.15
C GLU A 18 -3.03 33.28 15.35
N GLY A 19 -2.71 34.47 14.85
CA GLY A 19 -1.43 34.74 14.20
C GLY A 19 -1.44 34.65 12.67
N ILE A 20 -2.59 34.45 12.04
CA ILE A 20 -2.74 34.57 10.58
C ILE A 20 -2.85 36.06 10.23
N ALA A 21 -2.04 36.52 9.26
CA ALA A 21 -2.08 37.91 8.82
C ALA A 21 -3.44 38.25 8.20
N PRO A 22 -3.99 39.47 8.42
CA PRO A 22 -5.35 39.82 7.99
C PRO A 22 -5.57 39.81 6.47
N ASP A 23 -4.50 39.90 5.70
CA ASP A 23 -4.51 39.94 4.25
C ASP A 23 -4.40 38.54 3.61
N VAL A 24 -4.32 37.46 4.42
CA VAL A 24 -4.27 36.09 3.93
C VAL A 24 -5.69 35.59 3.73
N GLU A 25 -6.05 35.33 2.48
CA GLU A 25 -7.34 34.74 2.12
C GLU A 25 -7.35 33.23 2.47
N ILE A 26 -8.47 32.74 3.04
CA ILE A 26 -8.67 31.34 3.39
C ILE A 26 -9.81 30.79 2.54
N HIS A 27 -9.55 29.72 1.81
CA HIS A 27 -10.48 29.12 0.87
C HIS A 27 -10.70 27.62 1.14
N HIS A 28 -11.87 27.13 0.75
CA HIS A 28 -12.14 25.70 0.78
C HIS A 28 -11.39 24.97 -0.35
N ARG A 29 -10.98 23.73 -0.09
CA ARG A 29 -10.21 22.88 -1.04
C ARG A 29 -10.84 22.76 -2.44
N ASN A 30 -12.16 22.87 -2.55
CA ASN A 30 -12.85 22.80 -3.83
C ASN A 30 -12.51 23.96 -4.77
N GLU A 31 -11.96 25.04 -4.24
CA GLU A 31 -11.53 26.23 -5.00
C GLU A 31 -10.06 26.13 -5.45
N LEU A 32 -9.34 25.04 -5.09
CA LEU A 32 -7.90 24.91 -5.31
C LEU A 32 -7.48 25.21 -6.76
N ASP A 33 -8.17 24.66 -7.77
CA ASP A 33 -7.83 24.88 -9.18
C ASP A 33 -8.00 26.36 -9.57
N ALA A 34 -9.10 26.98 -9.15
CA ALA A 34 -9.35 28.40 -9.43
C ALA A 34 -8.29 29.31 -8.79
N ILE A 35 -7.93 29.03 -7.53
CA ILE A 35 -6.89 29.75 -6.80
C ILE A 35 -5.52 29.60 -7.46
N GLN A 36 -5.14 28.38 -7.86
CA GLN A 36 -3.88 28.15 -8.55
C GLN A 36 -3.80 28.96 -9.87
N ARG A 37 -4.89 29.02 -10.63
CA ARG A 37 -4.96 29.84 -11.86
C ARG A 37 -4.81 31.31 -11.58
N GLN A 38 -5.48 31.83 -10.55
CA GLN A 38 -5.35 33.22 -10.13
C GLN A 38 -3.92 33.57 -9.71
N LEU A 39 -3.30 32.72 -8.87
CA LEU A 39 -1.94 32.96 -8.38
C LEU A 39 -0.90 32.92 -9.51
N ARG A 40 -1.11 32.06 -10.51
CA ARG A 40 -0.22 31.95 -11.69
C ARG A 40 -0.15 33.29 -12.49
N ASP A 41 -1.24 34.04 -12.56
CA ASP A 41 -1.33 35.24 -13.35
C ASP A 41 -0.77 36.48 -12.62
N ILE A 42 -0.38 36.35 -11.34
CA ILE A 42 0.25 37.43 -10.56
C ILE A 42 1.77 37.40 -10.79
N SER A 43 2.29 38.52 -11.31
CA SER A 43 3.72 38.71 -11.50
C SER A 43 4.47 38.77 -10.14
N GLY A 44 5.48 37.95 -9.98
CA GLY A 44 6.31 37.89 -8.80
C GLY A 44 6.12 36.56 -8.01
N VAL A 45 6.51 36.56 -6.74
CA VAL A 45 6.40 35.37 -5.89
C VAL A 45 5.05 35.35 -5.19
N THR A 46 4.29 34.29 -5.41
CA THR A 46 3.05 33.99 -4.68
C THR A 46 3.23 32.73 -3.86
N ALA A 47 2.44 32.56 -2.78
CA ALA A 47 2.47 31.38 -1.94
C ALA A 47 1.05 30.83 -1.75
N LEU A 48 0.89 29.54 -1.99
CA LEU A 48 -0.30 28.76 -1.62
C LEU A 48 0.09 27.78 -0.52
N ILE A 49 -0.56 27.93 0.62
CA ILE A 49 -0.39 27.05 1.77
C ILE A 49 -1.57 26.09 1.80
N TYR A 50 -1.32 24.82 1.51
CA TYR A 50 -2.37 23.78 1.51
C TYR A 50 -2.37 23.06 2.83
N VAL A 51 -3.45 23.21 3.60
CA VAL A 51 -3.60 22.63 4.94
C VAL A 51 -4.66 21.54 4.90
N GLN A 52 -4.23 20.30 4.90
CA GLN A 52 -5.12 19.13 4.96
C GLN A 52 -4.39 17.93 5.55
N THR A 53 -5.01 17.25 6.50
CA THR A 53 -4.48 15.97 6.96
C THR A 53 -4.56 14.93 5.84
N CYS A 54 -3.44 14.26 5.55
CA CYS A 54 -3.41 13.20 4.54
C CYS A 54 -4.49 12.16 4.80
N ALA A 55 -5.26 11.78 3.77
CA ALA A 55 -6.35 10.82 3.87
C ALA A 55 -5.90 9.45 4.44
N SER A 56 -4.68 9.00 4.09
CA SER A 56 -4.10 7.78 4.66
C SER A 56 -3.76 7.93 6.14
N GLU A 57 -3.36 9.13 6.58
CA GLU A 57 -3.12 9.41 8.00
C GLU A 57 -4.45 9.50 8.77
N LYS A 58 -5.48 10.16 8.22
CA LYS A 58 -6.84 10.15 8.79
C LYS A 58 -7.30 8.70 9.02
N ARG A 59 -7.11 7.81 8.03
CA ARG A 59 -7.44 6.37 8.16
C ARG A 59 -6.66 5.69 9.28
N ARG A 60 -5.35 5.89 9.38
CA ARG A 60 -4.51 5.32 10.44
C ARG A 60 -4.93 5.80 11.83
N ARG A 61 -5.23 7.09 11.98
CA ARG A 61 -5.73 7.67 13.23
C ARG A 61 -7.10 7.11 13.60
N ARG A 62 -8.03 6.97 12.65
CA ARG A 62 -9.33 6.33 12.86
C ARG A 62 -9.20 4.89 13.37
N LYS A 63 -8.31 4.08 12.77
CA LYS A 63 -8.04 2.71 13.26
C LYS A 63 -7.51 2.67 14.70
N ARG A 64 -6.90 3.75 15.18
CA ARG A 64 -6.38 3.91 16.55
C ARG A 64 -7.33 4.69 17.47
N ASN A 65 -8.52 5.00 17.03
CA ASN A 65 -9.50 5.87 17.72
C ASN A 65 -8.96 7.28 18.05
N ALA A 66 -8.00 7.78 17.27
CA ALA A 66 -7.37 9.09 17.43
C ALA A 66 -7.86 10.11 16.38
N TYR A 67 -8.94 9.82 15.67
CA TYR A 67 -9.60 10.72 14.73
C TYR A 67 -11.08 10.29 14.58
N PRO A 68 -12.03 11.23 14.40
CA PRO A 68 -13.44 10.89 14.21
C PRO A 68 -13.64 9.92 13.04
N ASP A 69 -14.37 8.83 13.29
CA ASP A 69 -14.69 7.84 12.27
C ASP A 69 -16.13 8.02 11.80
N PRO A 70 -16.38 8.34 10.50
CA PRO A 70 -17.74 8.49 10.02
C PRO A 70 -18.59 7.22 10.25
N ALA A 71 -19.84 7.41 10.66
CA ALA A 71 -20.78 6.31 10.84
C ALA A 71 -21.27 5.72 9.49
N GLU A 72 -20.80 6.26 8.39
CA GLU A 72 -21.18 5.87 7.05
C GLU A 72 -20.13 4.99 6.39
N ARG A 73 -20.59 4.03 5.61
CA ARG A 73 -19.76 3.18 4.74
C ARG A 73 -20.40 3.12 3.37
N LEU A 74 -19.58 3.24 2.35
CA LEU A 74 -20.03 3.15 0.97
C LEU A 74 -19.76 1.75 0.43
N PHE A 75 -20.74 1.23 -0.28
CA PHE A 75 -20.66 0.00 -1.05
C PHE A 75 -21.08 0.27 -2.48
N ILE A 76 -20.62 -0.54 -3.41
CA ILE A 76 -21.08 -0.56 -4.79
C ILE A 76 -21.82 -1.87 -4.98
N ASN A 77 -23.11 -1.77 -5.37
CA ASN A 77 -23.88 -2.94 -5.77
C ASN A 77 -23.40 -3.39 -7.15
N THR A 78 -22.75 -4.54 -7.21
CA THR A 78 -22.16 -5.09 -8.43
C THR A 78 -23.18 -5.46 -9.48
N ASP A 79 -24.42 -5.79 -9.08
CA ASP A 79 -25.50 -6.14 -10.00
C ASP A 79 -26.03 -4.93 -10.78
N ILE A 80 -25.90 -3.73 -10.19
CA ILE A 80 -26.31 -2.47 -10.80
C ILE A 80 -25.11 -1.78 -11.48
N CYS A 81 -23.88 -2.05 -11.04
CA CYS A 81 -22.69 -1.42 -11.55
C CYS A 81 -22.47 -1.75 -13.04
N GLU A 82 -22.30 -0.75 -13.89
CA GLU A 82 -22.01 -0.91 -15.30
C GLU A 82 -20.48 -1.05 -15.61
N GLY A 83 -19.62 -0.92 -14.59
CA GLY A 83 -18.18 -0.99 -14.76
C GLY A 83 -17.56 0.22 -15.48
N CYS A 84 -18.31 1.36 -15.60
CA CYS A 84 -17.88 2.54 -16.37
C CYS A 84 -16.57 3.17 -15.87
N GLY A 85 -16.24 3.03 -14.58
CA GLY A 85 -15.01 3.55 -13.98
C GLY A 85 -15.06 5.02 -13.55
N ASP A 86 -16.18 5.71 -13.67
CA ASP A 86 -16.29 7.13 -13.35
C ASP A 86 -16.00 7.41 -11.88
N CYS A 87 -16.42 6.54 -10.97
CA CYS A 87 -16.10 6.63 -9.55
C CYS A 87 -14.58 6.60 -9.28
N SER A 88 -13.82 5.81 -10.03
CA SER A 88 -12.36 5.77 -9.93
C SER A 88 -11.71 7.04 -10.46
N LYS A 89 -12.20 7.58 -11.59
CA LYS A 89 -11.71 8.85 -12.17
C LYS A 89 -12.05 10.03 -11.28
N GLN A 90 -13.25 10.08 -10.72
CA GLN A 90 -13.70 11.15 -9.84
C GLN A 90 -12.85 11.22 -8.57
N SER A 91 -12.57 10.07 -7.95
CA SER A 91 -11.90 10.02 -6.66
C SER A 91 -10.39 9.83 -6.72
N ASN A 92 -9.82 9.37 -7.83
CA ASN A 92 -8.45 8.87 -7.92
C ASN A 92 -8.12 7.88 -6.79
N CYS A 93 -9.10 7.07 -6.37
CA CYS A 93 -9.00 6.24 -5.19
C CYS A 93 -8.71 4.78 -5.54
N LEU A 94 -7.57 4.26 -5.07
CA LEU A 94 -7.19 2.86 -5.26
C LEU A 94 -7.99 1.88 -4.41
N SER A 95 -8.88 2.37 -3.52
CA SER A 95 -9.80 1.51 -2.77
C SER A 95 -11.06 1.17 -3.56
N VAL A 96 -11.32 1.88 -4.66
CA VAL A 96 -12.28 1.45 -5.68
C VAL A 96 -11.53 0.50 -6.60
N GLU A 97 -11.82 -0.79 -6.49
CA GLU A 97 -11.09 -1.84 -7.17
C GLU A 97 -11.99 -2.64 -8.13
N PRO A 98 -11.43 -3.30 -9.14
CA PRO A 98 -12.19 -4.17 -10.03
C PRO A 98 -12.62 -5.44 -9.30
N VAL A 99 -13.76 -5.97 -9.69
CA VAL A 99 -14.25 -7.28 -9.30
C VAL A 99 -14.84 -7.98 -10.53
N GLU A 100 -14.38 -9.19 -10.78
CA GLU A 100 -14.91 -10.01 -11.89
C GLU A 100 -16.26 -10.62 -11.46
N THR A 101 -17.23 -10.50 -12.33
CA THR A 101 -18.57 -11.07 -12.18
C THR A 101 -18.99 -11.80 -13.45
N GLU A 102 -20.07 -12.58 -13.39
CA GLU A 102 -20.65 -13.22 -14.59
C GLU A 102 -21.08 -12.21 -15.67
N LEU A 103 -21.32 -10.96 -15.27
CA LEU A 103 -21.72 -9.86 -16.14
C LEU A 103 -20.54 -8.91 -16.48
N GLY A 104 -19.29 -9.41 -16.41
CA GLY A 104 -18.07 -8.67 -16.68
C GLY A 104 -17.49 -7.96 -15.45
N THR A 105 -16.44 -7.15 -15.70
CA THR A 105 -15.70 -6.46 -14.63
C THR A 105 -16.51 -5.29 -14.07
N LYS A 106 -16.84 -5.39 -12.81
CA LYS A 106 -17.55 -4.36 -12.02
C LYS A 106 -16.57 -3.61 -11.10
N ARG A 107 -17.12 -2.79 -10.22
CA ARG A 107 -16.36 -2.05 -9.20
C ARG A 107 -16.86 -2.43 -7.81
N GLN A 108 -15.93 -2.49 -6.87
CA GLN A 108 -16.22 -2.63 -5.44
C GLN A 108 -15.36 -1.70 -4.61
N ILE A 109 -15.73 -1.46 -3.36
CA ILE A 109 -14.93 -0.67 -2.42
C ILE A 109 -14.26 -1.60 -1.43
N ASN A 110 -12.94 -1.62 -1.45
CA ASN A 110 -12.15 -2.31 -0.44
C ASN A 110 -12.24 -1.56 0.90
N GLN A 111 -13.00 -2.10 1.83
CA GLN A 111 -13.25 -1.47 3.13
C GLN A 111 -12.01 -1.38 4.01
N SER A 112 -11.02 -2.28 3.84
CA SER A 112 -9.75 -2.24 4.59
C SER A 112 -8.87 -1.07 4.19
N THR A 113 -8.92 -0.65 2.91
CA THR A 113 -8.08 0.41 2.36
C THR A 113 -8.82 1.75 2.18
N CYS A 114 -10.16 1.77 2.29
CA CYS A 114 -10.97 2.96 2.14
C CYS A 114 -10.60 4.05 3.16
N ASN A 115 -10.38 5.27 2.67
CA ASN A 115 -10.05 6.43 3.49
C ASN A 115 -11.30 7.16 4.05
N LYS A 116 -12.51 6.81 3.56
CA LYS A 116 -13.77 7.44 3.94
C LYS A 116 -13.78 8.96 3.72
N ASP A 117 -13.25 9.38 2.58
CA ASP A 117 -13.30 10.77 2.11
C ASP A 117 -14.50 11.04 1.20
N PHE A 118 -15.19 9.97 0.79
CA PHE A 118 -16.43 9.98 0.03
C PHE A 118 -16.38 10.64 -1.35
N THR A 119 -15.23 11.05 -1.85
CA THR A 119 -15.10 11.68 -3.18
C THR A 119 -15.57 10.78 -4.33
N CYS A 120 -15.63 9.46 -4.13
CA CYS A 120 -16.12 8.53 -5.14
C CYS A 120 -17.63 8.63 -5.44
N VAL A 121 -18.41 9.29 -4.59
CA VAL A 121 -19.86 9.52 -4.79
C VAL A 121 -20.22 10.95 -5.20
N GLU A 122 -19.24 11.82 -5.44
CA GLU A 122 -19.49 13.19 -5.92
C GLU A 122 -20.08 13.21 -7.35
N GLY A 123 -19.95 12.10 -8.10
CA GLY A 123 -20.66 11.87 -9.36
C GLY A 123 -22.02 11.21 -9.17
N PHE A 124 -22.85 11.24 -10.22
CA PHE A 124 -24.13 10.50 -10.22
C PHE A 124 -23.89 9.03 -10.56
N CYS A 125 -24.15 8.12 -9.63
CA CYS A 125 -24.09 6.68 -9.87
C CYS A 125 -25.11 5.92 -9.02
N PRO A 126 -26.09 5.21 -9.64
CA PRO A 126 -27.14 4.49 -8.92
C PRO A 126 -26.63 3.21 -8.20
N SER A 127 -25.41 2.77 -8.49
CA SER A 127 -24.84 1.55 -7.88
C SER A 127 -24.34 1.78 -6.45
N PHE A 128 -24.16 3.02 -6.01
CA PHE A 128 -23.68 3.30 -4.67
C PHE A 128 -24.77 3.08 -3.62
N VAL A 129 -24.38 2.41 -2.55
CA VAL A 129 -25.19 2.17 -1.37
C VAL A 129 -24.46 2.73 -0.15
N THR A 130 -25.10 3.65 0.57
CA THR A 130 -24.58 4.15 1.85
C THR A 130 -25.20 3.34 2.98
N VAL A 131 -24.34 2.74 3.80
CA VAL A 131 -24.74 2.02 5.00
C VAL A 131 -24.39 2.85 6.22
N HIS A 132 -25.40 3.24 6.98
CA HIS A 132 -25.23 3.92 8.26
C HIS A 132 -25.07 2.87 9.36
N THR A 133 -23.91 2.85 10.00
CA THR A 133 -23.65 1.93 11.11
C THR A 133 -22.79 2.60 12.17
N ARG A 134 -23.22 2.47 13.42
CA ARG A 134 -22.44 2.92 14.58
C ARG A 134 -21.45 1.86 15.03
N ASP A 135 -21.83 0.59 14.90
CA ASP A 135 -21.02 -0.54 15.33
C ASP A 135 -20.83 -1.51 14.17
N MET A 136 -19.62 -1.56 13.62
CA MET A 136 -19.27 -2.60 12.67
C MET A 136 -19.04 -3.91 13.43
N LYS A 137 -19.73 -4.97 13.03
CA LYS A 137 -19.36 -6.33 13.43
C LYS A 137 -17.94 -6.57 12.90
N ARG A 138 -17.00 -6.66 13.80
CA ARG A 138 -15.65 -7.17 13.45
C ARG A 138 -15.79 -8.68 13.31
N PRO A 139 -15.07 -9.31 12.35
CA PRO A 139 -14.98 -10.76 12.34
C PRO A 139 -14.56 -11.23 13.74
N GLU A 140 -15.17 -12.29 14.23
CA GLU A 140 -14.73 -12.90 15.47
C GLU A 140 -13.25 -13.21 15.33
N LYS A 141 -12.45 -12.75 16.29
CA LYS A 141 -11.02 -13.06 16.27
C LYS A 141 -10.90 -14.57 16.29
N PHE A 142 -10.17 -15.10 15.34
CA PHE A 142 -9.81 -16.51 15.35
C PHE A 142 -9.11 -16.83 16.69
N VAL A 143 -9.82 -17.48 17.58
CA VAL A 143 -9.32 -17.92 18.88
C VAL A 143 -8.98 -19.40 18.78
N GLY A 144 -7.95 -19.74 18.06
CA GLY A 144 -7.53 -21.12 17.93
C GLY A 144 -6.22 -21.20 17.18
N PHE A 145 -5.13 -21.18 17.90
CA PHE A 145 -3.89 -21.68 17.32
C PHE A 145 -3.99 -23.20 17.25
N PRO A 146 -3.50 -23.83 16.18
CA PRO A 146 -3.33 -25.28 16.15
C PRO A 146 -2.60 -25.71 17.41
N THR A 147 -3.06 -26.76 18.04
CA THR A 147 -2.39 -27.35 19.20
C THR A 147 -1.04 -27.92 18.74
N GLY A 148 0.01 -27.14 18.95
CA GLY A 148 1.39 -27.46 18.59
C GLY A 148 2.01 -26.35 17.70
N TRP A 149 3.12 -25.81 18.15
CA TRP A 149 3.97 -24.99 17.29
C TRP A 149 4.59 -25.89 16.23
N PRO A 150 4.76 -25.46 14.99
CA PRO A 150 5.53 -26.20 14.00
C PRO A 150 6.94 -26.48 14.56
N GLU A 151 7.52 -27.61 14.18
CA GLU A 151 8.92 -27.89 14.51
C GLU A 151 9.79 -26.73 14.07
N LYS A 152 10.80 -26.41 14.90
CA LYS A 152 11.73 -25.34 14.53
C LYS A 152 12.37 -25.67 13.20
N PRO A 153 12.32 -24.78 12.22
CA PRO A 153 12.98 -25.03 10.94
C PRO A 153 14.47 -25.19 11.14
N ILE A 154 15.11 -25.98 10.28
CA ILE A 154 16.57 -26.05 10.22
C ILE A 154 17.05 -24.69 9.74
N ILE A 155 17.78 -23.97 10.61
CA ILE A 155 18.31 -22.66 10.29
C ILE A 155 19.64 -22.84 9.55
N PRO A 156 19.76 -22.39 8.28
CA PRO A 156 21.03 -22.42 7.57
C PRO A 156 22.10 -21.61 8.32
N SER A 157 23.35 -22.10 8.32
CA SER A 157 24.46 -21.33 8.87
C SER A 157 24.75 -20.10 8.00
N LEU A 158 24.95 -18.94 8.63
CA LEU A 158 25.41 -17.69 7.97
C LEU A 158 26.93 -17.51 8.02
N GLU A 159 27.67 -18.53 8.39
CA GLU A 159 29.12 -18.40 8.70
C GLU A 159 29.95 -17.88 7.54
N ASN A 160 29.61 -18.24 6.31
CA ASN A 160 30.47 -17.94 5.14
C ASN A 160 29.86 -16.96 4.13
N THR A 161 28.55 -16.77 4.14
CA THR A 161 27.87 -15.88 3.14
C THR A 161 26.68 -15.17 3.78
N PRO A 162 26.52 -13.87 3.49
CA PRO A 162 25.35 -13.15 3.95
C PRO A 162 24.07 -13.67 3.26
N SER A 163 22.98 -13.75 4.01
CA SER A 163 21.64 -13.97 3.45
C SER A 163 21.06 -12.63 3.01
N ARG A 164 20.53 -12.58 1.81
CA ARG A 164 20.01 -11.35 1.18
C ARG A 164 18.54 -11.49 0.86
N ILE A 165 17.73 -10.77 1.61
CA ILE A 165 16.26 -10.78 1.53
C ILE A 165 15.79 -9.48 0.91
N MET A 166 14.99 -9.57 -0.13
CA MET A 166 14.32 -8.43 -0.73
C MET A 166 12.83 -8.51 -0.43
N VAL A 167 12.29 -7.46 0.16
CA VAL A 167 10.84 -7.30 0.33
C VAL A 167 10.38 -6.28 -0.69
N GLY A 168 9.37 -6.61 -1.49
CA GLY A 168 8.82 -5.74 -2.52
C GLY A 168 7.31 -5.65 -2.46
N GLY A 169 6.77 -4.46 -2.71
CA GLY A 169 5.32 -4.26 -2.77
C GLY A 169 4.92 -2.83 -3.10
N VAL A 170 3.62 -2.62 -3.23
CA VAL A 170 3.03 -1.30 -3.41
C VAL A 170 3.03 -0.54 -2.09
N GLY A 171 3.22 0.78 -2.13
CA GLY A 171 3.20 1.64 -0.94
C GLY A 171 1.94 1.45 -0.10
N GLY A 172 2.12 1.20 1.19
CA GLY A 172 1.06 0.90 2.15
C GLY A 172 0.86 -0.59 2.46
N THR A 173 1.55 -1.51 1.77
CA THR A 173 1.48 -2.97 2.04
C THR A 173 2.43 -3.44 3.15
N GLY A 174 3.10 -2.54 3.85
CA GLY A 174 3.94 -2.85 5.01
C GLY A 174 5.34 -3.38 4.67
N VAL A 175 5.86 -3.12 3.48
CA VAL A 175 7.21 -3.53 3.02
C VAL A 175 8.30 -3.05 4.00
N VAL A 176 8.31 -1.77 4.35
CA VAL A 176 9.27 -1.18 5.31
C VAL A 176 9.13 -1.81 6.70
N THR A 177 7.90 -2.12 7.12
CA THR A 177 7.65 -2.78 8.40
C THR A 177 8.26 -4.17 8.44
N LEU A 178 8.16 -4.95 7.35
CA LEU A 178 8.82 -6.26 7.27
C LEU A 178 10.33 -6.14 7.33
N GLY A 179 10.92 -5.20 6.57
CA GLY A 179 12.35 -4.94 6.61
C GLY A 179 12.84 -4.61 8.03
N ALA A 180 12.12 -3.73 8.72
CA ALA A 180 12.43 -3.36 10.10
C ALA A 180 12.30 -4.55 11.09
N LEU A 181 11.26 -5.38 10.93
CA LEU A 181 11.06 -6.59 11.75
C LEU A 181 12.19 -7.60 11.55
N LEU A 182 12.56 -7.89 10.31
CA LEU A 182 13.65 -8.80 9.97
C LEU A 182 14.99 -8.28 10.51
N GLY A 183 15.27 -6.98 10.32
CA GLY A 183 16.48 -6.36 10.83
C GLY A 183 16.56 -6.38 12.35
N MET A 184 15.46 -6.09 13.05
CA MET A 184 15.41 -6.13 14.51
C MET A 184 15.55 -7.55 15.05
N ALA A 185 14.88 -8.55 14.43
CA ALA A 185 15.00 -9.94 14.82
C ALA A 185 16.46 -10.43 14.70
N ALA A 186 17.11 -10.12 13.58
CA ALA A 186 18.53 -10.46 13.38
C ALA A 186 19.45 -9.78 14.41
N HIS A 187 19.19 -8.51 14.71
CA HIS A 187 19.95 -7.78 15.73
C HIS A 187 19.82 -8.42 17.12
N LEU A 188 18.59 -8.81 17.50
CA LEU A 188 18.35 -9.49 18.77
C LEU A 188 19.01 -10.87 18.86
N GLU A 189 19.22 -11.53 17.72
CA GLU A 189 20.00 -12.77 17.61
C GLU A 189 21.51 -12.56 17.56
N GLY A 190 21.99 -11.32 17.68
CA GLY A 190 23.41 -10.99 17.60
C GLY A 190 24.00 -11.11 16.19
N LYS A 191 23.18 -11.07 15.14
CA LYS A 191 23.63 -11.11 13.75
C LYS A 191 23.92 -9.69 13.25
N ALA A 192 24.93 -9.57 12.38
CA ALA A 192 25.12 -8.36 11.61
C ALA A 192 23.98 -8.17 10.63
N THR A 193 23.42 -6.96 10.55
CA THR A 193 22.30 -6.67 9.69
C THR A 193 22.37 -5.29 9.07
N ARG A 194 22.00 -5.18 7.79
CA ARG A 194 21.78 -3.90 7.12
C ARG A 194 20.44 -3.89 6.44
N VAL A 195 19.65 -2.87 6.74
CA VAL A 195 18.35 -2.64 6.15
C VAL A 195 18.37 -1.34 5.36
N MET A 196 17.93 -1.38 4.11
CA MET A 196 17.83 -0.20 3.27
C MET A 196 16.48 -0.18 2.56
N ASP A 197 15.70 0.86 2.83
CA ASP A 197 14.41 1.07 2.21
C ASP A 197 14.50 2.00 1.00
N MET A 198 13.84 1.62 -0.08
CA MET A 198 13.64 2.44 -1.27
C MET A 198 12.16 2.66 -1.48
N ALA A 199 11.68 3.83 -1.16
CA ALA A 199 10.32 4.26 -1.43
C ALA A 199 10.31 5.28 -2.57
N GLY A 200 9.37 5.12 -3.50
CA GLY A 200 9.07 6.16 -4.49
C GLY A 200 8.39 7.36 -3.85
N LEU A 201 8.38 8.50 -4.55
CA LEU A 201 7.71 9.72 -4.08
C LEU A 201 6.18 9.61 -4.08
N ALA A 202 5.61 8.65 -4.82
CA ALA A 202 4.17 8.41 -4.83
C ALA A 202 3.71 7.80 -3.50
N GLN A 203 2.88 8.53 -2.77
CA GLN A 203 2.37 8.09 -1.45
C GLN A 203 1.35 6.95 -1.53
N LYS A 204 0.74 6.72 -2.69
CA LYS A 204 -0.16 5.58 -2.95
C LYS A 204 0.20 4.94 -4.29
N GLY A 205 0.25 3.60 -4.30
CA GLY A 205 0.49 2.84 -5.53
C GLY A 205 1.93 2.90 -6.06
N GLY A 206 2.86 3.59 -5.39
CA GLY A 206 4.27 3.61 -5.74
C GLY A 206 4.99 2.33 -5.31
N THR A 207 6.01 1.95 -6.07
CA THR A 207 6.85 0.80 -5.76
C THR A 207 7.73 1.08 -4.52
N VAL A 208 7.73 0.12 -3.60
CA VAL A 208 8.58 0.15 -2.40
C VAL A 208 9.38 -1.14 -2.33
N TYR A 209 10.66 -1.01 -2.02
CA TYR A 209 11.55 -2.13 -1.72
C TYR A 209 12.23 -1.94 -0.38
N SER A 210 12.39 -3.02 0.36
CA SER A 210 13.28 -3.10 1.51
C SER A 210 14.32 -4.19 1.24
N TYR A 211 15.58 -3.82 1.31
CA TYR A 211 16.73 -4.73 1.17
C TYR A 211 17.24 -5.04 2.56
N VAL A 212 17.17 -6.31 2.96
CA VAL A 212 17.64 -6.80 4.24
C VAL A 212 18.81 -7.75 3.98
N GLN A 213 19.96 -7.48 4.57
CA GLN A 213 21.13 -8.36 4.50
C GLN A 213 21.50 -8.77 5.91
N LEU A 214 21.69 -10.07 6.08
CA LEU A 214 22.00 -10.72 7.36
C LEU A 214 23.30 -11.48 7.22
N ALA A 215 24.20 -11.34 8.19
CA ALA A 215 25.46 -12.04 8.20
C ALA A 215 25.90 -12.41 9.63
N SER A 216 26.89 -13.24 9.77
CA SER A 216 27.52 -13.51 11.06
C SER A 216 28.42 -12.35 11.49
N ASP A 217 28.99 -11.60 10.53
CA ASP A 217 29.89 -10.47 10.74
C ASP A 217 29.53 -9.30 9.81
N ASP A 218 29.70 -8.06 10.28
CA ASP A 218 29.40 -6.85 9.52
C ASP A 218 30.33 -6.66 8.30
N GLU A 219 31.56 -7.16 8.36
CA GLU A 219 32.53 -7.11 7.24
C GLU A 219 32.06 -7.91 6.01
N GLN A 220 31.17 -8.89 6.20
CA GLN A 220 30.59 -9.67 5.10
C GLN A 220 29.56 -8.89 4.28
N ILE A 221 29.07 -7.76 4.79
CA ILE A 221 28.08 -6.93 4.12
C ILE A 221 28.76 -5.71 3.49
N SER A 222 29.16 -5.83 2.23
CA SER A 222 29.92 -4.80 1.52
C SER A 222 29.06 -3.64 0.97
N ALA A 223 27.76 -3.83 0.81
CA ALA A 223 26.86 -2.85 0.24
C ALA A 223 25.49 -2.88 0.93
N THR A 224 24.80 -1.74 0.99
CA THR A 224 23.43 -1.67 1.56
C THR A 224 22.37 -2.20 0.62
N LYS A 225 22.58 -2.08 -0.70
CA LYS A 225 21.66 -2.55 -1.73
C LYS A 225 22.10 -3.92 -2.23
N ILE A 226 21.19 -4.86 -2.33
CA ILE A 226 21.44 -6.19 -2.87
C ILE A 226 21.91 -6.07 -4.32
N PRO A 227 23.10 -6.60 -4.69
CA PRO A 227 23.57 -6.60 -6.07
C PRO A 227 22.70 -7.43 -7.00
N ALA A 228 22.84 -7.26 -8.33
CA ALA A 228 22.16 -8.07 -9.32
C ALA A 228 22.54 -9.55 -9.20
N GLY A 229 21.57 -10.44 -9.30
CA GLY A 229 21.75 -11.90 -9.22
C GLY A 229 22.15 -12.43 -7.83
N GLN A 230 21.98 -11.66 -6.74
CA GLN A 230 22.44 -12.07 -5.40
C GLN A 230 21.32 -12.10 -4.34
N CYS A 231 20.08 -11.91 -4.72
CA CYS A 231 18.94 -12.02 -3.81
C CYS A 231 18.58 -13.50 -3.56
N ASP A 232 18.62 -13.92 -2.31
CA ASP A 232 18.33 -15.29 -1.89
C ASP A 232 16.83 -15.51 -1.68
N ILE A 233 16.14 -14.51 -1.11
CA ILE A 233 14.72 -14.59 -0.80
C ILE A 233 14.03 -13.31 -1.29
N LEU A 234 12.95 -13.46 -2.06
CA LEU A 234 12.05 -12.36 -2.41
C LEU A 234 10.70 -12.59 -1.72
N ILE A 235 10.29 -11.63 -0.88
CA ILE A 235 8.95 -11.56 -0.30
C ILE A 235 8.17 -10.48 -1.05
N GLY A 236 7.27 -10.90 -1.93
CA GLY A 236 6.45 -10.02 -2.75
C GLY A 236 5.07 -9.78 -2.13
N ALA A 237 4.88 -8.64 -1.46
CA ALA A 237 3.56 -8.24 -0.97
C ALA A 237 2.58 -7.90 -2.10
N ASP A 238 3.10 -7.72 -3.32
CA ASP A 238 2.37 -7.47 -4.55
C ASP A 238 3.10 -8.09 -5.74
N ALA A 239 2.36 -8.81 -6.60
CA ALA A 239 2.93 -9.52 -7.75
C ALA A 239 3.47 -8.56 -8.83
N ILE A 240 2.89 -7.36 -8.99
CA ILE A 240 3.33 -6.38 -9.99
C ILE A 240 4.75 -5.91 -9.66
N VAL A 241 4.98 -5.59 -8.39
CA VAL A 241 6.30 -5.15 -7.92
C VAL A 241 7.29 -6.30 -7.90
N ALA A 242 6.89 -7.49 -7.42
CA ALA A 242 7.74 -8.68 -7.40
C ALA A 242 8.16 -9.14 -8.80
N GLY A 243 7.25 -9.07 -9.79
CA GLY A 243 7.51 -9.41 -11.19
C GLY A 243 8.15 -8.28 -12.01
N SER A 244 8.51 -7.16 -11.41
CA SER A 244 9.17 -6.03 -12.09
C SER A 244 10.60 -6.38 -12.53
N LYS A 245 11.09 -5.71 -13.58
CA LYS A 245 12.48 -5.87 -14.04
C LYS A 245 13.50 -5.60 -12.92
N ALA A 246 13.21 -4.65 -12.03
CA ALA A 246 14.07 -4.30 -10.92
C ALA A 246 14.20 -5.44 -9.90
N ALA A 247 13.09 -6.12 -9.57
CA ALA A 247 13.10 -7.26 -8.67
C ALA A 247 13.73 -8.49 -9.33
N LEU A 248 13.29 -8.84 -10.54
CA LEU A 248 13.79 -10.00 -11.29
C LEU A 248 15.31 -9.95 -11.50
N SER A 249 15.87 -8.78 -11.80
CA SER A 249 17.33 -8.64 -12.00
C SER A 249 18.17 -8.93 -10.75
N ARG A 250 17.56 -8.92 -9.56
CA ARG A 250 18.26 -9.17 -8.29
C ARG A 250 18.27 -10.63 -7.89
N LEU A 251 17.28 -11.40 -8.32
CA LEU A 251 17.15 -12.80 -7.94
C LEU A 251 18.34 -13.60 -8.44
N ARG A 252 18.87 -14.46 -7.60
CA ARG A 252 19.74 -15.56 -8.05
C ARG A 252 18.87 -16.72 -8.56
N ASP A 253 19.49 -17.68 -9.21
CA ASP A 253 18.76 -18.79 -9.87
C ASP A 253 18.08 -19.72 -8.87
N GLU A 254 18.71 -19.94 -7.70
CA GLU A 254 18.21 -20.78 -6.60
C GLU A 254 17.36 -19.99 -5.59
N ALA A 255 16.96 -18.76 -5.88
CA ALA A 255 16.22 -17.93 -4.95
C ALA A 255 14.87 -18.54 -4.55
N VAL A 256 14.47 -18.30 -3.31
CA VAL A 256 13.11 -18.56 -2.84
C VAL A 256 12.27 -17.31 -3.05
N VAL A 257 11.12 -17.47 -3.70
CA VAL A 257 10.21 -16.37 -4.01
C VAL A 257 8.85 -16.68 -3.40
N ILE A 258 8.34 -15.78 -2.55
CA ILE A 258 7.03 -15.89 -1.91
C ILE A 258 6.25 -14.67 -2.28
N VAL A 259 5.10 -14.84 -2.97
CA VAL A 259 4.35 -13.73 -3.56
C VAL A 259 2.86 -13.82 -3.25
N ASN A 260 2.30 -12.68 -2.86
CA ASN A 260 0.87 -12.49 -2.83
C ASN A 260 0.33 -12.42 -4.26
N GLU A 261 -0.58 -13.32 -4.62
CA GLU A 261 -1.21 -13.36 -5.95
C GLU A 261 -2.46 -12.48 -6.07
N ASP A 262 -2.95 -11.91 -4.97
CA ASP A 262 -4.06 -10.96 -5.03
C ASP A 262 -3.60 -9.67 -5.73
N ALA A 263 -4.36 -9.25 -6.74
CA ALA A 263 -4.05 -8.04 -7.49
C ALA A 263 -4.34 -6.78 -6.67
N SER A 264 -3.39 -5.85 -6.66
CA SER A 264 -3.62 -4.50 -6.14
C SER A 264 -3.85 -3.54 -7.31
N PRO A 265 -4.92 -2.70 -7.27
CA PRO A 265 -5.12 -1.71 -8.31
C PRO A 265 -3.96 -0.71 -8.35
N THR A 266 -3.56 -0.34 -9.54
CA THR A 266 -2.53 0.68 -9.80
C THR A 266 -3.16 1.89 -10.48
N LEU A 267 -2.35 2.94 -10.75
CA LEU A 267 -2.80 4.11 -11.51
C LEU A 267 -3.37 3.71 -12.90
N SER A 268 -2.78 2.70 -13.54
CA SER A 268 -3.26 2.20 -14.84
C SER A 268 -4.72 1.75 -14.81
N PHE A 269 -5.20 1.25 -13.67
CA PHE A 269 -6.61 0.91 -13.49
C PHE A 269 -7.54 2.14 -13.47
N ILE A 270 -7.06 3.28 -12.99
CA ILE A 270 -7.82 4.55 -12.99
C ILE A 270 -7.85 5.13 -14.41
N GLU A 271 -6.76 5.02 -15.15
CA GLU A 271 -6.64 5.53 -16.52
C GLU A 271 -7.39 4.68 -17.54
N SER A 272 -7.41 3.36 -17.34
CA SER A 272 -8.08 2.40 -18.24
C SER A 272 -9.04 1.52 -17.46
N ARG A 273 -10.33 1.66 -17.74
CA ARG A 273 -11.40 0.89 -17.08
C ARG A 273 -11.29 -0.62 -17.29
N ASP A 274 -10.71 -1.01 -18.42
CA ASP A 274 -10.57 -2.42 -18.84
C ASP A 274 -9.20 -3.00 -18.46
N TRP A 275 -8.39 -2.22 -17.72
CA TRP A 275 -7.11 -2.72 -17.23
C TRP A 275 -7.30 -3.80 -16.18
N TYR A 276 -6.53 -4.86 -16.31
CA TYR A 276 -6.39 -5.91 -15.30
C TYR A 276 -4.92 -6.15 -14.99
N ALA A 277 -4.63 -6.61 -13.78
CA ALA A 277 -3.27 -6.97 -13.42
C ALA A 277 -2.91 -8.32 -14.09
N PRO A 278 -1.84 -8.39 -14.90
CA PRO A 278 -1.45 -9.62 -15.59
C PRO A 278 -0.74 -10.59 -14.62
N ILE A 279 -1.43 -11.01 -13.55
CA ILE A 279 -0.84 -11.80 -12.46
C ILE A 279 -0.24 -13.11 -12.97
N THR A 280 -0.96 -13.83 -13.86
CA THR A 280 -0.48 -15.10 -14.44
C THR A 280 0.84 -14.93 -15.19
N ASP A 281 0.96 -13.86 -15.99
CA ASP A 281 2.19 -13.55 -16.73
C ASP A 281 3.34 -13.19 -15.79
N LEU A 282 3.05 -12.42 -14.73
CA LEU A 282 4.03 -12.03 -13.71
C LEU A 282 4.55 -13.25 -12.94
N ILE A 283 3.66 -14.14 -12.54
CA ILE A 283 4.02 -15.42 -11.89
C ILE A 283 4.86 -16.30 -12.84
N THR A 284 4.48 -16.36 -14.11
CA THR A 284 5.23 -17.09 -15.13
C THR A 284 6.64 -16.53 -15.31
N ARG A 285 6.80 -15.21 -15.32
CA ARG A 285 8.13 -14.55 -15.38
C ARG A 285 8.97 -14.85 -14.14
N LEU A 286 8.36 -14.82 -12.95
CA LEU A 286 9.03 -15.18 -11.70
C LEU A 286 9.50 -16.64 -11.75
N LYS A 287 8.64 -17.56 -12.17
CA LYS A 287 8.98 -18.98 -12.32
C LYS A 287 10.12 -19.19 -13.34
N GLY A 288 10.07 -18.48 -14.45
CA GLY A 288 11.14 -18.52 -15.48
C GLY A 288 12.45 -17.87 -15.02
N ARG A 289 12.47 -17.11 -13.91
CA ARG A 289 13.70 -16.50 -13.39
C ARG A 289 14.40 -17.37 -12.33
N VAL A 290 13.65 -18.20 -11.61
CA VAL A 290 14.17 -19.06 -10.52
C VAL A 290 14.07 -20.55 -10.92
N HIS A 291 14.94 -20.99 -11.86
CA HIS A 291 14.90 -22.32 -12.41
C HIS A 291 15.22 -23.42 -11.40
N HIS A 292 16.14 -23.14 -10.48
CA HIS A 292 16.58 -24.08 -9.43
C HIS A 292 16.08 -23.67 -8.03
N GLY A 293 15.27 -22.59 -7.98
CA GLY A 293 14.70 -22.06 -6.75
C GLY A 293 13.28 -22.55 -6.48
N LYS A 294 12.64 -21.91 -5.52
CA LYS A 294 11.28 -22.20 -5.11
C LYS A 294 10.38 -20.99 -5.29
N LEU A 295 9.26 -21.16 -5.98
CA LEU A 295 8.20 -20.16 -6.06
C LEU A 295 6.97 -20.64 -5.28
N VAL A 296 6.54 -19.82 -4.32
CA VAL A 296 5.32 -20.01 -3.54
C VAL A 296 4.39 -18.83 -3.80
N THR A 297 3.18 -19.11 -4.26
CA THR A 297 2.14 -18.09 -4.45
C THR A 297 0.96 -18.39 -3.53
N LEU A 298 0.35 -17.37 -2.98
CA LEU A 298 -0.83 -17.48 -2.13
C LEU A 298 -1.67 -16.22 -2.16
N PRO A 299 -3.00 -16.31 -1.96
CA PRO A 299 -3.90 -15.16 -1.89
C PRO A 299 -3.84 -14.51 -0.49
N ALA A 300 -2.67 -13.97 -0.13
CA ALA A 300 -2.38 -13.53 1.23
C ALA A 300 -3.28 -12.39 1.72
N ALA A 301 -3.71 -11.48 0.82
CA ALA A 301 -4.60 -10.39 1.19
C ALA A 301 -6.03 -10.89 1.48
N ARG A 302 -6.52 -11.87 0.72
CA ARG A 302 -7.80 -12.53 0.98
C ARG A 302 -7.76 -13.31 2.30
N ILE A 303 -6.71 -14.08 2.54
CA ILE A 303 -6.51 -14.81 3.80
C ILE A 303 -6.48 -13.83 4.98
N ALA A 304 -5.69 -12.75 4.89
CA ALA A 304 -5.62 -11.73 5.94
C ALA A 304 -7.00 -11.12 6.25
N THR A 305 -7.75 -10.79 5.20
CA THR A 305 -9.09 -10.18 5.36
C THR A 305 -10.08 -11.17 5.98
N GLN A 306 -10.09 -12.43 5.54
CA GLN A 306 -11.03 -13.44 6.01
C GLN A 306 -10.73 -13.91 7.44
N VAL A 307 -9.45 -14.09 7.78
CA VAL A 307 -9.04 -14.64 9.07
C VAL A 307 -8.82 -13.56 10.12
N LEU A 308 -8.23 -12.42 9.73
CA LEU A 308 -7.83 -11.36 10.65
C LEU A 308 -8.68 -10.09 10.51
N GLY A 309 -9.58 -10.05 9.53
CA GLY A 309 -10.52 -8.94 9.29
C GLY A 309 -9.91 -7.72 8.62
N ASP A 310 -8.63 -7.74 8.23
CA ASP A 310 -7.97 -6.60 7.59
C ASP A 310 -6.82 -7.06 6.70
N SER A 311 -6.77 -6.58 5.46
CA SER A 311 -5.68 -6.86 4.52
C SER A 311 -4.31 -6.30 4.94
N ILE A 312 -4.26 -5.47 5.99
CA ILE A 312 -2.99 -4.95 6.53
C ILE A 312 -2.05 -6.06 7.00
N TYR A 313 -2.59 -7.23 7.34
CA TYR A 313 -1.83 -8.37 7.82
C TYR A 313 -1.24 -9.26 6.70
N THR A 314 -1.43 -8.89 5.45
CA THR A 314 -0.87 -9.60 4.28
C THR A 314 0.63 -9.84 4.42
N ASN A 315 1.36 -8.84 4.86
CA ASN A 315 2.80 -8.90 5.02
C ASN A 315 3.24 -9.92 6.10
N GLN A 316 2.52 -10.02 7.23
CA GLN A 316 2.82 -11.01 8.27
C GLN A 316 2.58 -12.44 7.81
N ILE A 317 1.52 -12.67 7.01
CA ILE A 317 1.25 -14.00 6.43
C ILE A 317 2.40 -14.40 5.50
N LEU A 318 2.86 -13.48 4.64
CA LEU A 318 3.99 -13.74 3.74
C LEU A 318 5.29 -13.97 4.51
N LEU A 319 5.52 -13.24 5.60
CA LEU A 319 6.68 -13.45 6.47
C LEU A 319 6.66 -14.82 7.13
N GLY A 320 5.48 -15.30 7.56
CA GLY A 320 5.33 -16.63 8.17
C GLY A 320 5.53 -17.77 7.18
N MET A 321 5.53 -17.49 5.86
CA MET A 321 5.81 -18.47 4.79
C MET A 321 7.29 -18.46 4.36
N ALA A 322 8.04 -17.39 4.70
CA ALA A 322 9.45 -17.21 4.38
C ALA A 322 10.35 -17.99 5.32
#